data_f34d3c0b643a326e2f9dc3efddb7af4f
#
_entry.id   f34d3c0b643a326e2f9dc3efddb7af4f
#
_cell.length_a   1.000
_cell.length_b   1.000
_cell.length_c   1.000
_cell.angle_alpha   90.00
_cell.angle_beta   90.00
_cell.angle_gamma   90.00
#
_symmetry.space_group_name_H-M   'P 1'
#
loop_
_entity.id
_entity.type
_entity.pdbx_description
1 polymer ?
#
loop_
_entity_poly.entity_id
_entity_poly.type
_entity_poly.pdbx_seq_one_letter_code
_entity_poly.pdbx_strand_id
1 'polypeptide(L)'
;MDGMWGRLVTVSLMLMLAQAAIAAENRFSELEDYVAKFTKPSEKVTLKVQGVTAEVKTNIEAYIGDLNKDDLAQWRETLVRLRKSTREALESLGYYEADIKFNRLEKVIEIDVTLNQPIIIESVNLSYVGEAGNDIAFTALKETFPLKVGTVLHHGRYENAKTMLQNMALERGYFDGQWLEHDVTVTQSTHTAKINLRYDSGVRYKLGEVSFSHVRHNQTLVIDENLLYKLVPFKENDAYEAEKIIKLNKTLLDSRYFNDVRVRAESSLAQDYVIPVNVLLAMDEPNQVDVGAGYATDIGARISATWRRSLFNTHGHSIETSTELSQVRQSATVRYGIPWTHPINDTLQILAGFKRENIDSVAVTNNTVFGLERQKKRDSGWQITEALRWSRESYSQDNGETGRSDLLLPSYSISRVRTKGSKTDPEKGDRQSYQVEFASSSLLSDADLVAVQMGWRWLNTYANRHQLLFRADVGTILSSDFNKVPLNIRFYAGGDQSVRGYDYKSLSPRDATGQVTGASNLAAVSAEYDFKLTSKWRLATFVDAGNAFDATSDGLKIGAGVGVRWISPVGPIRLDIAQGLDDANASPRIHFFMGPAI
;
A
#
# COMPACT_ATOMS: atom_id res chain seq x y z
N MET A 1 41.68 46.07 13.51
CA MET A 1 42.23 45.83 12.14
C MET A 1 42.02 44.38 11.67
N ASP A 2 41.18 43.56 12.33
CA ASP A 2 41.08 42.12 12.10
C ASP A 2 39.92 41.63 11.21
N GLY A 3 39.12 42.54 10.66
CA GLY A 3 37.98 42.18 9.82
C GLY A 3 38.23 42.20 8.29
N MET A 4 39.35 42.77 7.86
CA MET A 4 39.60 42.99 6.43
C MET A 4 40.40 41.86 5.77
N TRP A 5 41.23 41.17 6.51
CA TRP A 5 42.04 40.05 6.04
C TRP A 5 41.17 38.76 5.82
N GLY A 6 40.18 38.52 6.68
CA GLY A 6 39.26 37.36 6.50
C GLY A 6 38.40 37.44 5.26
N ARG A 7 37.98 38.63 4.82
CA ARG A 7 37.20 38.82 3.61
C ARG A 7 38.00 38.71 2.30
N LEU A 8 39.28 39.07 2.34
CA LEU A 8 40.19 38.91 1.20
C LEU A 8 40.55 37.44 0.92
N VAL A 9 40.71 36.63 1.97
CA VAL A 9 41.03 35.19 1.83
C VAL A 9 39.80 34.42 1.30
N THR A 10 38.59 34.76 1.75
CA THR A 10 37.34 34.12 1.26
C THR A 10 37.05 34.48 -0.20
N VAL A 11 37.29 35.73 -0.63
CA VAL A 11 37.09 36.14 -2.01
C VAL A 11 38.16 35.48 -2.94
N SER A 12 39.42 35.37 -2.50
CA SER A 12 40.45 34.66 -3.25
C SER A 12 40.16 33.17 -3.38
N LEU A 13 39.63 32.53 -2.35
CA LEU A 13 39.24 31.10 -2.40
C LEU A 13 38.05 30.84 -3.31
N MET A 14 37.05 31.73 -3.30
CA MET A 14 35.94 31.67 -4.25
C MET A 14 36.35 31.92 -5.70
N LEU A 15 37.28 32.83 -5.94
CA LEU A 15 37.84 33.06 -7.29
C LEU A 15 38.64 31.85 -7.79
N MET A 16 39.43 31.19 -6.92
CA MET A 16 40.16 29.97 -7.31
C MET A 16 39.18 28.79 -7.55
N LEU A 17 38.13 28.65 -6.78
CA LEU A 17 37.12 27.63 -7.01
C LEU A 17 36.30 27.90 -8.28
N ALA A 18 36.00 29.15 -8.60
CA ALA A 18 35.35 29.54 -9.86
C ALA A 18 36.24 29.28 -11.07
N GLN A 19 37.56 29.57 -10.99
CA GLN A 19 38.51 29.27 -12.05
C GLN A 19 38.72 27.77 -12.23
N ALA A 20 38.73 26.97 -11.15
CA ALA A 20 38.81 25.52 -11.22
C ALA A 20 37.53 24.91 -11.84
N ALA A 21 36.35 25.47 -11.53
CA ALA A 21 35.07 25.06 -12.12
C ALA A 21 35.03 25.34 -13.64
N ILE A 22 35.46 26.55 -14.06
CA ILE A 22 35.54 26.93 -15.49
C ILE A 22 36.59 26.06 -16.24
N ALA A 23 37.73 25.73 -15.62
CA ALA A 23 38.72 24.84 -16.20
C ALA A 23 38.23 23.38 -16.31
N ALA A 24 37.38 22.92 -15.35
CA ALA A 24 36.75 21.62 -15.42
C ALA A 24 35.65 21.58 -16.51
N GLU A 25 34.87 22.63 -16.66
CA GLU A 25 33.82 22.75 -17.67
C GLU A 25 34.41 22.76 -19.10
N ASN A 26 35.55 23.47 -19.30
CA ASN A 26 36.27 23.45 -20.57
C ASN A 26 36.89 22.07 -20.89
N ARG A 27 37.39 21.33 -19.91
CA ARG A 27 37.87 19.95 -20.12
C ARG A 27 36.71 18.98 -20.39
N PHE A 28 35.55 19.19 -19.80
CA PHE A 28 34.37 18.38 -20.12
C PHE A 28 33.86 18.65 -21.54
N SER A 29 33.85 19.90 -21.99
CA SER A 29 33.45 20.23 -23.36
C SER A 29 34.47 19.71 -24.41
N GLU A 30 35.75 19.74 -24.11
CA GLU A 30 36.77 19.12 -24.99
C GLU A 30 36.66 17.59 -25.03
N LEU A 31 36.29 16.94 -23.92
CA LEU A 31 36.01 15.51 -23.87
C LEU A 31 34.71 15.15 -24.60
N GLU A 32 33.68 15.95 -24.47
CA GLU A 32 32.43 15.80 -25.23
C GLU A 32 32.66 15.98 -26.74
N ASP A 33 33.44 16.98 -27.15
CA ASP A 33 33.82 17.16 -28.55
C ASP A 33 34.75 16.03 -29.08
N TYR A 34 35.63 15.49 -28.24
CA TYR A 34 36.47 14.35 -28.58
C TYR A 34 35.61 13.07 -28.70
N VAL A 35 34.70 12.81 -27.77
CA VAL A 35 33.76 11.70 -27.84
C VAL A 35 32.79 11.86 -29.01
N ALA A 36 32.30 13.09 -29.28
CA ALA A 36 31.42 13.38 -30.42
C ALA A 36 32.10 13.19 -31.78
N LYS A 37 33.43 13.35 -31.86
CA LYS A 37 34.21 13.02 -33.08
C LYS A 37 34.32 11.51 -33.36
N PHE A 38 34.22 10.67 -32.30
CA PHE A 38 34.26 9.21 -32.45
C PHE A 38 32.87 8.57 -32.43
N THR A 39 31.85 9.29 -31.94
CA THR A 39 30.43 8.91 -31.96
C THR A 39 29.64 9.78 -32.93
N LYS A 40 30.07 9.89 -34.19
CA LYS A 40 29.12 10.32 -35.21
C LYS A 40 28.00 9.30 -35.20
N PRO A 41 26.73 9.69 -34.90
CA PRO A 41 25.63 8.76 -35.08
C PRO A 41 25.66 8.34 -36.54
N SER A 42 25.96 7.06 -36.79
CA SER A 42 25.84 6.51 -38.13
C SER A 42 24.43 6.80 -38.61
N GLU A 43 24.23 7.38 -39.77
CA GLU A 43 22.87 7.65 -40.28
C GLU A 43 22.06 6.35 -40.21
N LYS A 44 21.02 6.34 -39.37
CA LYS A 44 20.17 5.18 -39.19
C LYS A 44 19.47 4.82 -40.49
N VAL A 45 19.49 3.55 -40.83
CA VAL A 45 18.74 2.97 -41.94
C VAL A 45 17.37 2.58 -41.42
N THR A 46 16.33 2.98 -42.11
CA THR A 46 14.95 2.63 -41.72
C THR A 46 14.63 1.22 -42.18
N LEU A 47 14.20 0.38 -41.25
CA LEU A 47 13.64 -0.93 -41.55
C LEU A 47 12.12 -0.83 -41.74
N LYS A 48 11.60 -1.37 -42.84
CA LYS A 48 10.16 -1.39 -43.14
C LYS A 48 9.74 -2.82 -43.41
N VAL A 49 8.97 -3.39 -42.46
CA VAL A 49 8.43 -4.75 -42.57
C VAL A 49 6.97 -4.66 -42.98
N GLN A 50 6.57 -5.44 -44.00
CA GLN A 50 5.22 -5.45 -44.60
C GLN A 50 4.69 -6.88 -44.69
N GLY A 51 3.37 -7.01 -44.87
CA GLY A 51 2.66 -8.29 -45.04
C GLY A 51 2.39 -9.06 -43.75
N VAL A 52 2.64 -8.46 -42.56
CA VAL A 52 2.51 -9.12 -41.27
C VAL A 52 1.76 -8.28 -40.25
N THR A 53 1.34 -8.92 -39.15
CA THR A 53 0.74 -8.25 -38.00
C THR A 53 1.77 -7.41 -37.21
N ALA A 54 1.29 -6.50 -36.35
CA ALA A 54 2.17 -5.67 -35.52
C ALA A 54 3.10 -6.50 -34.62
N GLU A 55 2.63 -7.62 -34.07
CA GLU A 55 3.42 -8.53 -33.22
C GLU A 55 4.57 -9.14 -34.00
N VAL A 56 4.30 -9.71 -35.18
CA VAL A 56 5.33 -10.31 -36.04
C VAL A 56 6.34 -9.28 -36.51
N LYS A 57 5.88 -8.08 -36.88
CA LYS A 57 6.72 -6.96 -37.26
C LYS A 57 7.70 -6.58 -36.15
N THR A 58 7.20 -6.36 -34.93
CA THR A 58 8.02 -6.01 -33.76
C THR A 58 9.04 -7.09 -33.46
N ASN A 59 8.66 -8.37 -33.60
CA ASN A 59 9.61 -9.48 -33.39
C ASN A 59 10.72 -9.50 -34.44
N ILE A 60 10.40 -9.31 -35.72
CA ILE A 60 11.41 -9.21 -36.79
C ILE A 60 12.35 -8.04 -36.53
N GLU A 61 11.83 -6.86 -36.18
CA GLU A 61 12.61 -5.67 -35.87
C GLU A 61 13.56 -5.91 -34.67
N ALA A 62 13.10 -6.63 -33.64
CA ALA A 62 13.90 -6.98 -32.47
C ALA A 62 15.06 -7.94 -32.81
N TYR A 63 14.84 -8.94 -33.67
CA TYR A 63 15.86 -9.89 -34.10
C TYR A 63 16.91 -9.26 -35.03
N ILE A 64 16.51 -8.28 -35.85
CA ILE A 64 17.41 -7.59 -36.77
C ILE A 64 18.26 -6.54 -36.06
N GLY A 65 17.66 -5.82 -35.10
CA GLY A 65 18.30 -4.73 -34.39
C GLY A 65 18.46 -3.46 -35.22
N ASP A 66 19.28 -2.52 -34.73
CA ASP A 66 19.59 -1.25 -35.43
C ASP A 66 20.46 -1.49 -36.66
N LEU A 67 20.11 -0.82 -37.76
CA LEU A 67 20.83 -0.86 -39.02
C LEU A 67 21.48 0.50 -39.32
N ASN A 68 22.61 0.48 -39.98
CA ASN A 68 23.39 1.68 -40.31
C ASN A 68 23.82 1.72 -41.81
N LYS A 69 24.52 2.77 -42.22
CA LYS A 69 24.99 2.92 -43.60
C LYS A 69 25.97 1.83 -44.06
N ASP A 70 26.75 1.28 -43.14
CA ASP A 70 27.73 0.22 -43.48
C ASP A 70 26.98 -1.06 -43.85
N ASP A 71 25.82 -1.33 -43.23
CA ASP A 71 24.94 -2.43 -43.60
C ASP A 71 24.43 -2.30 -45.06
N LEU A 72 24.18 -1.08 -45.52
CA LEU A 72 23.84 -0.86 -46.93
C LEU A 72 25.04 -0.99 -47.83
N ALA A 73 26.24 -0.57 -47.42
CA ALA A 73 27.46 -0.68 -48.19
C ALA A 73 27.87 -2.15 -48.41
N GLN A 74 27.74 -2.96 -47.35
CA GLN A 74 28.06 -4.41 -47.34
C GLN A 74 26.82 -5.26 -47.62
N TRP A 75 26.01 -4.90 -48.60
CA TRP A 75 24.69 -5.48 -48.83
C TRP A 75 24.67 -7.02 -48.95
N ARG A 76 25.64 -7.64 -49.54
CA ARG A 76 25.67 -9.11 -49.70
C ARG A 76 25.75 -9.82 -48.33
N GLU A 77 26.58 -9.34 -47.43
CA GLU A 77 26.76 -9.89 -46.08
C GLU A 77 25.55 -9.57 -45.22
N THR A 78 25.09 -8.32 -45.27
CA THR A 78 23.88 -7.86 -44.57
C THR A 78 22.66 -8.66 -44.99
N LEU A 79 22.46 -8.95 -46.27
CA LEU A 79 21.34 -9.75 -46.76
C LEU A 79 21.34 -11.17 -46.18
N VAL A 80 22.51 -11.80 -46.04
CA VAL A 80 22.63 -13.14 -45.42
C VAL A 80 22.22 -13.05 -43.95
N ARG A 81 22.71 -12.05 -43.21
CA ARG A 81 22.34 -11.80 -41.81
C ARG A 81 20.85 -11.50 -41.67
N LEU A 82 20.30 -10.58 -42.45
CA LEU A 82 18.87 -10.22 -42.43
C LEU A 82 17.98 -11.42 -42.71
N ARG A 83 18.36 -12.25 -43.72
CA ARG A 83 17.58 -13.46 -44.06
C ARG A 83 17.60 -14.45 -42.92
N LYS A 84 18.72 -14.65 -42.25
CA LYS A 84 18.86 -15.53 -41.09
C LYS A 84 18.02 -14.99 -39.92
N SER A 85 18.22 -13.73 -39.48
CA SER A 85 17.52 -13.11 -38.38
C SER A 85 16.01 -13.04 -38.61
N THR A 86 15.55 -12.71 -39.83
CA THR A 86 14.13 -12.69 -40.16
C THR A 86 13.51 -14.09 -40.09
N ARG A 87 14.23 -15.11 -40.57
CA ARG A 87 13.74 -16.50 -40.47
C ARG A 87 13.65 -16.95 -39.03
N GLU A 88 14.68 -16.74 -38.23
CA GLU A 88 14.67 -17.07 -36.79
C GLU A 88 13.54 -16.34 -36.04
N ALA A 89 13.29 -15.07 -36.37
CA ALA A 89 12.16 -14.32 -35.82
C ALA A 89 10.81 -14.92 -36.19
N LEU A 90 10.63 -15.39 -37.41
CA LEU A 90 9.39 -16.01 -37.87
C LEU A 90 9.19 -17.42 -37.29
N GLU A 91 10.26 -18.23 -37.27
CA GLU A 91 10.26 -19.56 -36.66
C GLU A 91 9.94 -19.50 -35.17
N SER A 92 10.45 -18.47 -34.44
CA SER A 92 10.15 -18.27 -33.02
C SER A 92 8.66 -18.04 -32.74
N LEU A 93 7.91 -17.57 -33.73
CA LEU A 93 6.46 -17.38 -33.70
C LEU A 93 5.66 -18.51 -34.38
N GLY A 94 6.35 -19.59 -34.80
CA GLY A 94 5.71 -20.78 -35.40
C GLY A 94 5.57 -20.73 -36.94
N TYR A 95 6.16 -19.76 -37.63
CA TYR A 95 6.11 -19.63 -39.09
C TYR A 95 7.41 -20.12 -39.73
N TYR A 96 7.50 -21.42 -40.04
CA TYR A 96 8.70 -22.05 -40.57
C TYR A 96 8.82 -21.98 -42.09
N GLU A 97 7.71 -21.80 -42.80
CA GLU A 97 7.64 -21.82 -44.27
C GLU A 97 7.27 -20.45 -44.86
N ALA A 98 7.65 -19.37 -44.16
CA ALA A 98 7.39 -18.02 -44.62
C ALA A 98 8.25 -17.66 -45.83
N ASP A 99 7.63 -17.02 -46.85
CA ASP A 99 8.34 -16.41 -47.98
C ASP A 99 8.80 -15.01 -47.64
N ILE A 100 10.11 -14.74 -47.84
CA ILE A 100 10.73 -13.48 -47.45
C ILE A 100 11.42 -12.85 -48.64
N LYS A 101 11.01 -11.64 -49.01
CA LYS A 101 11.63 -10.84 -50.05
C LYS A 101 12.28 -9.59 -49.46
N PHE A 102 13.48 -9.26 -49.89
CA PHE A 102 14.24 -8.10 -49.42
C PHE A 102 14.44 -7.13 -50.57
N ASN A 103 14.05 -5.87 -50.35
CA ASN A 103 14.25 -4.78 -51.28
C ASN A 103 15.12 -3.72 -50.64
N ARG A 104 16.17 -3.29 -51.35
CA ARG A 104 17.10 -2.24 -50.90
C ARG A 104 16.73 -0.93 -51.61
N LEU A 105 16.44 0.10 -50.84
CA LEU A 105 16.26 1.48 -51.26
C LEU A 105 17.40 2.34 -50.67
N GLU A 106 17.51 3.61 -51.06
CA GLU A 106 18.68 4.47 -50.66
C GLU A 106 18.96 4.51 -49.15
N LYS A 107 17.90 4.59 -48.31
CA LYS A 107 18.00 4.66 -46.84
C LYS A 107 17.01 3.74 -46.13
N VAL A 108 16.38 2.85 -46.87
CA VAL A 108 15.32 1.97 -46.37
C VAL A 108 15.60 0.54 -46.83
N ILE A 109 15.48 -0.40 -45.92
CA ILE A 109 15.41 -1.82 -46.23
C ILE A 109 13.98 -2.26 -46.04
N GLU A 110 13.32 -2.70 -47.11
CA GLU A 110 11.99 -3.26 -47.07
C GLU A 110 12.06 -4.78 -47.01
N ILE A 111 11.28 -5.37 -46.12
CA ILE A 111 11.10 -6.82 -45.98
C ILE A 111 9.61 -7.12 -46.19
N ASP A 112 9.32 -7.78 -47.31
CA ASP A 112 7.98 -8.27 -47.61
C ASP A 112 7.90 -9.73 -47.17
N VAL A 113 6.97 -10.03 -46.27
CA VAL A 113 6.79 -11.36 -45.67
C VAL A 113 5.42 -11.90 -45.94
N THR A 114 5.38 -13.13 -46.45
CA THR A 114 4.13 -13.94 -46.57
C THR A 114 4.26 -15.09 -45.56
N LEU A 115 3.40 -15.12 -44.54
CA LEU A 115 3.56 -16.01 -43.39
C LEU A 115 3.29 -17.49 -43.66
N ASN A 116 2.45 -17.82 -44.67
CA ASN A 116 1.99 -19.18 -44.94
C ASN A 116 1.35 -19.85 -43.70
N GLN A 117 1.30 -21.17 -43.64
CA GLN A 117 0.64 -21.91 -42.56
C GLN A 117 1.53 -21.94 -41.31
N PRO A 118 1.00 -21.59 -40.10
CA PRO A 118 1.74 -21.71 -38.84
C PRO A 118 1.77 -23.15 -38.36
N ILE A 119 2.77 -23.48 -37.58
CA ILE A 119 2.85 -24.73 -36.83
C ILE A 119 1.87 -24.72 -35.66
N ILE A 120 1.02 -25.74 -35.59
CA ILE A 120 0.00 -25.89 -34.52
C ILE A 120 0.47 -26.95 -33.52
N ILE A 121 0.28 -26.69 -32.24
CA ILE A 121 0.57 -27.66 -31.19
C ILE A 121 -0.42 -28.82 -31.27
N GLU A 122 0.06 -30.01 -31.61
CA GLU A 122 -0.71 -31.26 -31.69
C GLU A 122 -0.88 -31.91 -30.32
N SER A 123 0.18 -31.93 -29.51
CA SER A 123 0.16 -32.49 -28.17
C SER A 123 1.12 -31.80 -27.22
N VAL A 124 0.74 -31.76 -25.94
CA VAL A 124 1.60 -31.30 -24.82
C VAL A 124 1.58 -32.38 -23.75
N ASN A 125 2.71 -33.03 -23.58
CA ASN A 125 2.90 -34.07 -22.56
C ASN A 125 3.72 -33.46 -21.42
N LEU A 126 3.07 -33.09 -20.32
CA LEU A 126 3.72 -32.59 -19.10
C LEU A 126 3.65 -33.66 -18.01
N SER A 127 4.80 -34.10 -17.55
CA SER A 127 4.92 -35.09 -16.48
C SER A 127 5.95 -34.69 -15.43
N TYR A 128 5.71 -35.13 -14.20
CA TYR A 128 6.58 -34.87 -13.07
C TYR A 128 7.14 -36.19 -12.51
N VAL A 129 8.41 -36.17 -12.15
CA VAL A 129 9.11 -37.18 -11.38
C VAL A 129 9.50 -36.57 -10.03
N GLY A 130 9.71 -37.40 -9.00
CA GLY A 130 9.99 -36.90 -7.65
C GLY A 130 8.73 -36.48 -6.90
N GLU A 131 8.91 -35.71 -5.82
CA GLU A 131 7.81 -35.38 -4.89
C GLU A 131 6.79 -34.37 -5.44
N ALA A 132 7.16 -33.57 -6.46
CA ALA A 132 6.24 -32.63 -7.10
C ALA A 132 5.03 -33.32 -7.75
N GLY A 133 5.13 -34.62 -8.11
CA GLY A 133 4.00 -35.38 -8.63
C GLY A 133 2.80 -35.43 -7.68
N ASN A 134 3.03 -35.33 -6.37
CA ASN A 134 2.01 -35.32 -5.32
C ASN A 134 1.69 -33.89 -4.79
N ASP A 135 2.36 -32.87 -5.28
CA ASP A 135 2.13 -31.49 -4.83
C ASP A 135 0.94 -30.87 -5.56
N ILE A 136 -0.04 -30.39 -4.78
CA ILE A 136 -1.28 -29.79 -5.28
C ILE A 136 -1.01 -28.63 -6.25
N ALA A 137 0.04 -27.83 -6.00
CA ALA A 137 0.37 -26.70 -6.87
C ALA A 137 0.83 -27.15 -8.27
N PHE A 138 1.60 -28.22 -8.36
CA PHE A 138 2.02 -28.81 -9.64
C PHE A 138 0.87 -29.48 -10.37
N THR A 139 -0.05 -30.12 -9.65
CA THR A 139 -1.28 -30.67 -10.23
C THR A 139 -2.15 -29.54 -10.80
N ALA A 140 -2.36 -28.47 -10.06
CA ALA A 140 -3.12 -27.30 -10.51
C ALA A 140 -2.43 -26.60 -11.72
N LEU A 141 -1.09 -26.52 -11.71
CA LEU A 141 -0.34 -25.98 -12.85
C LEU A 141 -0.56 -26.80 -14.11
N LYS A 142 -0.61 -28.13 -14.02
CA LYS A 142 -0.85 -29.00 -15.18
C LYS A 142 -2.17 -28.69 -15.89
N GLU A 143 -3.24 -28.38 -15.13
CA GLU A 143 -4.55 -28.01 -15.66
C GLU A 143 -4.53 -26.62 -16.33
N THR A 144 -3.79 -25.68 -15.75
CA THR A 144 -3.70 -24.29 -16.19
C THR A 144 -2.48 -23.98 -17.06
N PHE A 145 -1.73 -25.00 -17.48
CA PHE A 145 -0.48 -24.82 -18.21
C PHE A 145 -0.67 -23.96 -19.45
N PRO A 146 0.23 -22.98 -19.71
CA PRO A 146 -0.01 -21.97 -20.75
C PRO A 146 0.10 -22.48 -22.19
N LEU A 147 0.70 -23.66 -22.40
CA LEU A 147 0.76 -24.28 -23.71
C LEU A 147 -0.49 -25.12 -23.94
N LYS A 148 -1.29 -24.79 -24.95
CA LYS A 148 -2.57 -25.45 -25.26
C LYS A 148 -2.52 -26.13 -26.63
N VAL A 149 -3.05 -27.34 -26.70
CA VAL A 149 -3.28 -28.05 -27.96
C VAL A 149 -4.19 -27.21 -28.86
N GLY A 150 -3.91 -27.20 -30.16
CA GLY A 150 -4.66 -26.42 -31.16
C GLY A 150 -4.23 -24.96 -31.28
N THR A 151 -3.29 -24.47 -30.47
CA THR A 151 -2.74 -23.10 -30.61
C THR A 151 -1.46 -23.10 -31.45
N VAL A 152 -1.11 -21.95 -32.01
CA VAL A 152 0.14 -21.76 -32.74
C VAL A 152 1.33 -21.93 -31.82
N LEU A 153 2.35 -22.67 -32.29
CA LEU A 153 3.63 -22.81 -31.58
C LEU A 153 4.31 -21.46 -31.47
N HIS A 154 4.69 -21.08 -30.25
CA HIS A 154 5.40 -19.85 -29.96
C HIS A 154 6.55 -20.15 -29.00
N HIS A 155 7.79 -20.09 -29.46
CA HIS A 155 8.96 -20.47 -28.66
C HIS A 155 9.11 -19.65 -27.38
N GLY A 156 8.79 -18.33 -27.42
CA GLY A 156 8.81 -17.50 -26.22
C GLY A 156 7.78 -17.96 -25.15
N ARG A 157 6.60 -18.42 -25.56
CA ARG A 157 5.61 -19.00 -24.62
C ARG A 157 6.10 -20.34 -24.06
N TYR A 158 6.77 -21.14 -24.86
CA TYR A 158 7.37 -22.40 -24.43
C TYR A 158 8.44 -22.15 -23.37
N GLU A 159 9.40 -21.24 -23.60
CA GLU A 159 10.44 -20.89 -22.63
C GLU A 159 9.86 -20.28 -21.35
N ASN A 160 8.87 -19.39 -21.49
CA ASN A 160 8.17 -18.80 -20.34
C ASN A 160 7.44 -19.88 -19.51
N ALA A 161 6.84 -20.88 -20.14
CA ALA A 161 6.17 -21.99 -19.46
C ALA A 161 7.17 -22.84 -18.66
N LYS A 162 8.35 -23.13 -19.21
CA LYS A 162 9.44 -23.81 -18.51
C LYS A 162 9.93 -23.00 -17.32
N THR A 163 10.23 -21.72 -17.54
CA THR A 163 10.68 -20.81 -16.48
C THR A 163 9.67 -20.68 -15.36
N MET A 164 8.38 -20.58 -15.69
CA MET A 164 7.30 -20.52 -14.70
C MET A 164 7.27 -21.77 -13.82
N LEU A 165 7.45 -22.98 -14.41
CA LEU A 165 7.51 -24.21 -13.65
C LEU A 165 8.75 -24.27 -12.76
N GLN A 166 9.92 -23.90 -13.27
CA GLN A 166 11.16 -23.87 -12.50
C GLN A 166 11.07 -22.87 -11.33
N ASN A 167 10.52 -21.68 -11.57
CA ASN A 167 10.33 -20.69 -10.52
C ASN A 167 9.38 -21.23 -9.43
N MET A 168 8.26 -21.83 -9.83
CA MET A 168 7.35 -22.46 -8.88
C MET A 168 8.03 -23.59 -8.09
N ALA A 169 8.90 -24.39 -8.72
CA ALA A 169 9.68 -25.41 -8.04
C ALA A 169 10.60 -24.79 -6.98
N LEU A 170 11.36 -23.75 -7.33
CA LEU A 170 12.25 -23.03 -6.40
C LEU A 170 11.46 -22.37 -5.25
N GLU A 171 10.33 -21.72 -5.55
CA GLU A 171 9.47 -21.11 -4.54
C GLU A 171 8.93 -22.11 -3.53
N ARG A 172 8.77 -23.37 -3.93
CA ARG A 172 8.25 -24.46 -3.10
C ARG A 172 9.33 -25.35 -2.49
N GLY A 173 10.62 -25.05 -2.72
CA GLY A 173 11.73 -25.75 -2.11
C GLY A 173 12.21 -27.01 -2.86
N TYR A 174 11.95 -27.10 -4.15
CA TYR A 174 12.52 -28.13 -5.01
C TYR A 174 13.78 -27.58 -5.69
N PHE A 175 14.88 -27.50 -4.93
CA PHE A 175 16.11 -26.84 -5.40
C PHE A 175 16.95 -27.70 -6.34
N ASP A 176 16.82 -29.02 -6.28
CA ASP A 176 17.53 -29.98 -7.13
C ASP A 176 16.78 -30.28 -8.43
N GLY A 177 15.70 -29.53 -8.69
CA GLY A 177 14.83 -29.77 -9.82
C GLY A 177 15.51 -29.58 -11.17
N GLN A 178 15.35 -30.53 -12.09
CA GLN A 178 15.96 -30.54 -13.41
C GLN A 178 15.01 -31.07 -14.48
N TRP A 179 15.23 -30.61 -15.72
CA TRP A 179 14.52 -31.14 -16.87
C TRP A 179 15.17 -32.47 -17.30
N LEU A 180 14.39 -33.54 -17.29
CA LEU A 180 14.80 -34.84 -17.89
C LEU A 180 14.52 -34.85 -19.39
N GLU A 181 13.44 -34.15 -19.81
CA GLU A 181 12.99 -34.04 -21.19
C GLU A 181 12.34 -32.68 -21.39
N HIS A 182 12.70 -31.94 -22.44
CA HIS A 182 12.13 -30.63 -22.74
C HIS A 182 12.18 -30.34 -24.25
N ASP A 183 11.63 -31.28 -25.03
CA ASP A 183 11.74 -31.28 -26.49
C ASP A 183 10.50 -30.70 -27.15
N VAL A 184 10.75 -29.99 -28.27
CA VAL A 184 9.75 -29.54 -29.23
C VAL A 184 10.06 -30.18 -30.56
N THR A 185 9.27 -31.16 -30.97
CA THR A 185 9.41 -31.80 -32.27
C THR A 185 8.45 -31.17 -33.26
N VAL A 186 8.99 -30.49 -34.26
CA VAL A 186 8.24 -29.83 -35.34
C VAL A 186 8.21 -30.73 -36.57
N THR A 187 7.02 -31.03 -37.08
CA THR A 187 6.80 -31.77 -38.35
C THR A 187 6.25 -30.78 -39.37
N GLN A 188 7.12 -30.28 -40.24
CA GLN A 188 6.75 -29.26 -41.24
C GLN A 188 5.71 -29.79 -42.23
N SER A 189 5.83 -31.05 -42.68
CA SER A 189 4.88 -31.64 -43.65
C SER A 189 3.43 -31.69 -43.18
N THR A 190 3.19 -31.73 -41.88
CA THR A 190 1.85 -31.71 -41.27
C THR A 190 1.53 -30.39 -40.58
N HIS A 191 2.47 -29.45 -40.54
CA HIS A 191 2.39 -28.18 -39.80
C HIS A 191 2.04 -28.37 -38.32
N THR A 192 2.60 -29.39 -37.68
CA THR A 192 2.32 -29.73 -36.28
C THR A 192 3.57 -29.76 -35.44
N ALA A 193 3.39 -29.53 -34.12
CA ALA A 193 4.43 -29.66 -33.12
C ALA A 193 3.96 -30.53 -31.95
N LYS A 194 4.86 -31.42 -31.48
CA LYS A 194 4.69 -32.19 -30.24
C LYS A 194 5.65 -31.66 -29.20
N ILE A 195 5.13 -31.41 -28.00
CA ILE A 195 5.90 -30.87 -26.87
C ILE A 195 5.93 -31.94 -25.78
N ASN A 196 7.15 -32.38 -25.41
CA ASN A 196 7.37 -33.31 -24.31
C ASN A 196 8.16 -32.59 -23.22
N LEU A 197 7.56 -32.53 -22.03
CA LEU A 197 8.13 -31.89 -20.85
C LEU A 197 8.09 -32.89 -19.70
N ARG A 198 9.27 -33.31 -19.24
CA ARG A 198 9.43 -34.18 -18.08
C ARG A 198 10.37 -33.55 -17.10
N TYR A 199 9.83 -33.17 -15.96
CA TYR A 199 10.56 -32.46 -14.91
C TYR A 199 10.73 -33.34 -13.71
N ASP A 200 11.98 -33.53 -13.29
CA ASP A 200 12.30 -34.19 -12.01
C ASP A 200 12.48 -33.10 -10.96
N SER A 201 11.64 -33.11 -9.95
CA SER A 201 11.69 -32.15 -8.86
C SER A 201 12.72 -32.50 -7.78
N GLY A 202 13.14 -33.77 -7.73
CA GLY A 202 13.85 -34.29 -6.57
C GLY A 202 12.99 -34.29 -5.31
N VAL A 203 13.63 -34.15 -4.17
CA VAL A 203 13.02 -34.12 -2.82
C VAL A 203 12.69 -32.65 -2.47
N ARG A 204 11.57 -32.45 -1.77
CA ARG A 204 11.19 -31.13 -1.26
C ARG A 204 11.97 -30.80 0.00
N TYR A 205 12.69 -29.69 -0.02
CA TYR A 205 13.43 -29.22 1.15
C TYR A 205 12.49 -28.70 2.24
N LYS A 206 12.96 -28.76 3.49
CA LYS A 206 12.26 -28.29 4.69
C LYS A 206 13.02 -27.14 5.34
N LEU A 207 12.31 -26.35 6.13
CA LEU A 207 12.89 -25.30 6.95
C LEU A 207 13.43 -25.91 8.25
N GLY A 208 14.66 -25.58 8.59
CA GLY A 208 15.33 -26.02 9.81
C GLY A 208 15.26 -24.98 10.92
N GLU A 209 16.18 -25.11 11.87
CA GLU A 209 16.34 -24.20 12.99
C GLU A 209 16.57 -22.75 12.52
N VAL A 210 15.94 -21.80 13.22
CA VAL A 210 16.12 -20.37 12.98
C VAL A 210 17.14 -19.83 13.98
N SER A 211 18.22 -19.25 13.49
CA SER A 211 19.23 -18.57 14.32
C SER A 211 19.18 -17.06 14.11
N PHE A 212 19.33 -16.31 15.20
CA PHE A 212 19.33 -14.86 15.18
C PHE A 212 20.70 -14.32 15.57
N SER A 213 21.24 -13.38 14.79
CA SER A 213 22.50 -12.72 15.09
C SER A 213 22.48 -11.26 14.65
N HIS A 214 23.40 -10.46 15.21
CA HIS A 214 23.52 -9.07 14.79
C HIS A 214 24.25 -8.98 13.43
N VAL A 215 23.84 -8.05 12.56
CA VAL A 215 24.50 -7.80 11.26
C VAL A 215 26.00 -7.54 11.41
N ARG A 216 26.43 -6.92 12.51
CA ARG A 216 27.83 -6.72 12.87
C ARG A 216 28.26 -7.79 13.86
N HIS A 217 29.21 -8.63 13.49
CA HIS A 217 29.68 -9.76 14.31
C HIS A 217 30.11 -9.43 15.76
N ASN A 218 30.45 -8.17 16.05
CA ASN A 218 30.92 -7.73 17.37
C ASN A 218 29.82 -7.11 18.23
N GLN A 219 28.56 -7.17 17.82
CA GLN A 219 27.42 -6.63 18.58
C GLN A 219 26.44 -7.74 18.94
N THR A 220 25.88 -7.67 20.14
CA THR A 220 24.83 -8.58 20.60
C THR A 220 23.46 -7.96 20.41
N LEU A 221 22.45 -8.78 20.17
CA LEU A 221 21.07 -8.35 20.15
C LEU A 221 20.59 -8.10 21.58
N VAL A 222 20.04 -6.92 21.84
CA VAL A 222 19.51 -6.53 23.16
C VAL A 222 18.01 -6.80 23.20
N ILE A 223 17.62 -8.05 22.92
CA ILE A 223 16.23 -8.50 22.89
C ILE A 223 16.16 -9.96 23.34
N ASP A 224 15.06 -10.34 23.99
CA ASP A 224 14.84 -11.73 24.40
C ASP A 224 14.63 -12.61 23.17
N GLU A 225 15.40 -13.70 23.07
CA GLU A 225 15.33 -14.62 21.96
C GLU A 225 13.97 -15.32 21.87
N ASN A 226 13.33 -15.62 23.01
CA ASN A 226 11.96 -16.16 23.02
C ASN A 226 10.94 -15.22 22.36
N LEU A 227 11.18 -13.90 22.42
CA LEU A 227 10.34 -12.92 21.72
C LEU A 227 10.53 -13.01 20.21
N LEU A 228 11.77 -13.25 19.75
CA LEU A 228 12.08 -13.41 18.33
C LEU A 228 11.43 -14.65 17.75
N TYR A 229 11.48 -15.77 18.46
CA TYR A 229 10.81 -17.02 18.02
C TYR A 229 9.29 -16.86 17.87
N LYS A 230 8.63 -15.98 18.65
CA LYS A 230 7.21 -15.67 18.46
C LYS A 230 6.92 -14.93 17.14
N LEU A 231 7.93 -14.35 16.49
CA LEU A 231 7.81 -13.68 15.19
C LEU A 231 8.01 -14.61 14.00
N VAL A 232 8.48 -15.86 14.23
CA VAL A 232 8.70 -16.86 13.19
C VAL A 232 7.35 -17.46 12.74
N PRO A 233 6.98 -17.34 11.44
CA PRO A 233 5.66 -17.77 10.97
C PRO A 233 5.57 -19.24 10.56
N PHE A 234 6.58 -20.06 10.88
CA PHE A 234 6.67 -21.47 10.55
C PHE A 234 7.33 -22.25 11.69
N LYS A 235 7.25 -23.56 11.62
CA LYS A 235 7.90 -24.48 12.55
C LYS A 235 9.07 -25.18 11.86
N GLU A 236 10.00 -25.66 12.67
CA GLU A 236 11.04 -26.54 12.20
C GLU A 236 10.45 -27.79 11.52
N ASN A 237 11.08 -28.23 10.43
CA ASN A 237 10.63 -29.30 9.54
C ASN A 237 9.35 -29.00 8.72
N ASP A 238 8.82 -27.79 8.77
CA ASP A 238 7.82 -27.38 7.78
C ASP A 238 8.43 -27.40 6.37
N ALA A 239 7.62 -27.77 5.38
CA ALA A 239 8.03 -27.69 3.98
C ALA A 239 8.46 -26.26 3.62
N TYR A 240 9.57 -26.15 2.88
CA TYR A 240 10.05 -24.85 2.42
C TYR A 240 9.02 -24.19 1.49
N GLU A 241 8.80 -22.92 1.71
CA GLU A 241 8.04 -22.02 0.86
C GLU A 241 8.69 -20.64 0.95
N ALA A 242 9.05 -20.06 -0.19
CA ALA A 242 9.66 -18.72 -0.25
C ALA A 242 8.78 -17.66 0.44
N GLU A 243 7.45 -17.83 0.39
CA GLU A 243 6.49 -16.94 1.06
C GLU A 243 6.69 -16.93 2.59
N LYS A 244 7.03 -18.05 3.22
CA LYS A 244 7.31 -18.13 4.66
C LYS A 244 8.55 -17.32 5.03
N ILE A 245 9.58 -17.34 4.20
CA ILE A 245 10.81 -16.54 4.37
C ILE A 245 10.52 -15.05 4.20
N ILE A 246 9.78 -14.69 3.17
CA ILE A 246 9.33 -13.30 2.95
C ILE A 246 8.45 -12.82 4.11
N LYS A 247 7.55 -13.67 4.60
CA LYS A 247 6.69 -13.36 5.75
C LYS A 247 7.50 -13.16 7.03
N LEU A 248 8.53 -13.97 7.27
CA LEU A 248 9.45 -13.78 8.40
C LEU A 248 10.17 -12.43 8.32
N ASN A 249 10.76 -12.12 7.16
CA ASN A 249 11.44 -10.85 6.94
C ASN A 249 10.49 -9.66 7.21
N LYS A 250 9.31 -9.71 6.62
CA LYS A 250 8.28 -8.66 6.81
C LYS A 250 7.83 -8.56 8.26
N THR A 251 7.59 -9.67 8.95
CA THR A 251 7.13 -9.68 10.34
C THR A 251 8.18 -9.05 11.25
N LEU A 252 9.47 -9.35 11.04
CA LEU A 252 10.57 -8.75 11.79
C LEU A 252 10.66 -7.24 11.54
N LEU A 253 10.53 -6.75 10.30
CA LEU A 253 10.48 -5.32 9.98
C LEU A 253 9.24 -4.63 10.56
N ASP A 254 8.07 -5.27 10.46
CA ASP A 254 6.80 -4.73 10.99
C ASP A 254 6.80 -4.61 12.52
N SER A 255 7.70 -5.33 13.23
CA SER A 255 7.87 -5.21 14.68
C SER A 255 8.40 -3.84 15.10
N ARG A 256 9.10 -3.15 14.19
CA ARG A 256 9.83 -1.89 14.47
C ARG A 256 10.90 -2.03 15.56
N TYR A 257 11.38 -3.25 15.78
CA TYR A 257 12.55 -3.49 16.62
C TYR A 257 13.84 -3.38 15.81
N PHE A 258 13.73 -3.56 14.48
CA PHE A 258 14.87 -3.64 13.56
C PHE A 258 14.69 -2.70 12.38
N ASN A 259 15.80 -2.07 11.96
CA ASN A 259 15.86 -1.25 10.74
C ASN A 259 16.48 -2.00 9.54
N ASP A 260 17.26 -3.05 9.78
CA ASP A 260 17.78 -3.96 8.73
C ASP A 260 17.52 -5.41 9.16
N VAL A 261 16.91 -6.17 8.26
CA VAL A 261 16.58 -7.59 8.45
C VAL A 261 16.99 -8.34 7.20
N ARG A 262 17.86 -9.34 7.37
CA ARG A 262 18.34 -10.20 6.28
C ARG A 262 18.09 -11.65 6.65
N VAL A 263 17.07 -12.24 6.06
CA VAL A 263 16.76 -13.66 6.25
C VAL A 263 17.41 -14.46 5.13
N ARG A 264 18.24 -15.44 5.49
CA ARG A 264 18.95 -16.34 4.56
C ARG A 264 18.55 -17.77 4.85
N ALA A 265 18.06 -18.42 3.83
CA ALA A 265 17.77 -19.86 3.80
C ALA A 265 18.44 -20.41 2.55
N GLU A 266 19.72 -20.79 2.67
CA GLU A 266 20.55 -21.23 1.54
C GLU A 266 20.53 -22.76 1.44
N SER A 267 20.04 -23.29 0.31
CA SER A 267 19.96 -24.74 0.08
C SER A 267 21.33 -25.42 0.09
N SER A 268 22.40 -24.69 -0.22
CA SER A 268 23.79 -25.19 -0.13
C SER A 268 24.24 -25.53 1.30
N LEU A 269 23.56 -25.01 2.32
CA LEU A 269 23.83 -25.29 3.74
C LEU A 269 22.91 -26.38 4.31
N ALA A 270 22.05 -26.94 3.50
CA ALA A 270 21.10 -27.96 3.94
C ALA A 270 21.80 -29.26 4.36
N GLN A 271 21.28 -29.87 5.41
CA GLN A 271 21.63 -31.23 5.84
C GLN A 271 20.37 -32.10 5.78
N ASP A 272 20.43 -33.23 5.11
CA ASP A 272 19.28 -34.14 4.92
C ASP A 272 18.02 -33.41 4.41
N TYR A 273 18.20 -32.50 3.44
CA TYR A 273 17.13 -31.66 2.87
C TYR A 273 16.48 -30.66 3.86
N VAL A 274 17.13 -30.39 5.01
CA VAL A 274 16.70 -29.38 5.99
C VAL A 274 17.62 -28.17 5.91
N ILE A 275 17.05 -27.01 5.59
CA ILE A 275 17.77 -25.75 5.38
C ILE A 275 17.79 -24.94 6.67
N PRO A 276 18.95 -24.63 7.27
CA PRO A 276 19.04 -23.71 8.39
C PRO A 276 18.65 -22.29 7.95
N VAL A 277 17.90 -21.60 8.79
CA VAL A 277 17.44 -20.23 8.52
C VAL A 277 18.25 -19.25 9.37
N ASN A 278 19.16 -18.51 8.75
CA ASN A 278 20.00 -17.52 9.41
C ASN A 278 19.41 -16.14 9.27
N VAL A 279 19.12 -15.48 10.38
CA VAL A 279 18.54 -14.13 10.43
C VAL A 279 19.54 -13.16 10.99
N LEU A 280 19.97 -12.20 10.17
CA LEU A 280 20.83 -11.10 10.53
C LEU A 280 19.99 -9.86 10.80
N LEU A 281 20.15 -9.26 11.99
CA LEU A 281 19.32 -8.17 12.49
C LEU A 281 20.18 -6.96 12.86
N ALA A 282 19.73 -5.75 12.51
CA ALA A 282 20.23 -4.51 13.09
C ALA A 282 19.10 -3.82 13.85
N MET A 283 19.38 -3.43 15.11
CA MET A 283 18.38 -2.75 15.95
C MET A 283 17.98 -1.41 15.33
N ASP A 284 16.71 -1.06 15.47
CA ASP A 284 16.20 0.25 15.05
C ASP A 284 16.59 1.34 16.07
N GLU A 285 16.51 2.60 15.66
CA GLU A 285 16.69 3.73 16.54
C GLU A 285 15.69 3.66 17.71
N PRO A 286 16.15 3.76 18.97
CA PRO A 286 15.28 3.52 20.11
C PRO A 286 14.14 4.53 20.25
N ASN A 287 14.32 5.75 19.77
CA ASN A 287 13.34 6.83 19.85
C ASN A 287 12.95 7.31 18.44
N GLN A 288 11.68 7.22 18.12
CA GLN A 288 11.10 7.72 16.89
C GLN A 288 10.17 8.89 17.22
N VAL A 289 10.26 9.97 16.46
CA VAL A 289 9.40 11.14 16.63
C VAL A 289 8.77 11.49 15.31
N ASP A 290 7.44 11.46 15.29
CA ASP A 290 6.63 11.89 14.17
C ASP A 290 6.02 13.25 14.50
N VAL A 291 6.19 14.25 13.63
CA VAL A 291 5.58 15.58 13.78
C VAL A 291 4.68 15.83 12.58
N GLY A 292 3.47 16.29 12.84
CA GLY A 292 2.47 16.62 11.83
C GLY A 292 1.92 18.02 12.03
N ALA A 293 1.63 18.70 10.92
CA ALA A 293 0.88 19.94 10.90
C ALA A 293 -0.26 19.83 9.88
N GLY A 294 -1.37 20.46 10.14
CA GLY A 294 -2.53 20.44 9.26
C GLY A 294 -3.50 21.58 9.55
N TYR A 295 -4.49 21.70 8.72
CA TYR A 295 -5.61 22.60 8.89
C TYR A 295 -6.90 21.90 8.46
N ALA A 296 -7.96 22.11 9.21
CA ALA A 296 -9.31 21.72 8.82
C ALA A 296 -10.29 22.82 9.27
N THR A 297 -11.34 23.06 8.52
CA THR A 297 -12.29 24.14 8.81
C THR A 297 -12.97 23.91 10.16
N ASP A 298 -13.24 22.65 10.51
CA ASP A 298 -13.92 22.25 11.74
C ASP A 298 -13.09 22.48 13.02
N ILE A 299 -11.78 22.34 12.95
CA ILE A 299 -10.90 22.34 14.14
C ILE A 299 -9.76 23.38 14.11
N GLY A 300 -9.66 24.14 13.00
CA GLY A 300 -8.62 25.13 12.79
C GLY A 300 -7.23 24.53 12.50
N ALA A 301 -6.20 25.32 12.72
CA ALA A 301 -4.82 24.88 12.62
C ALA A 301 -4.51 23.80 13.67
N ARG A 302 -3.81 22.75 13.25
CA ARG A 302 -3.47 21.59 14.07
C ARG A 302 -1.98 21.28 13.99
N ILE A 303 -1.39 21.02 15.14
CA ILE A 303 -0.04 20.48 15.27
C ILE A 303 -0.15 19.19 16.08
N SER A 304 0.57 18.15 15.66
CA SER A 304 0.66 16.88 16.39
C SER A 304 2.10 16.42 16.49
N ALA A 305 2.41 15.76 17.59
CA ALA A 305 3.68 15.12 17.82
C ALA A 305 3.44 13.74 18.44
N THR A 306 4.12 12.73 17.92
CA THR A 306 4.09 11.38 18.49
C THR A 306 5.52 10.94 18.73
N TRP A 307 5.84 10.66 19.98
CA TRP A 307 7.08 9.99 20.36
C TRP A 307 6.79 8.53 20.62
N ARG A 308 7.64 7.67 20.05
CA ARG A 308 7.50 6.21 20.18
C ARG A 308 8.85 5.58 20.49
N ARG A 309 8.84 4.64 21.43
CA ARG A 309 9.91 3.71 21.68
C ARG A 309 9.39 2.29 21.58
N SER A 310 9.64 1.66 20.42
CA SER A 310 9.07 0.35 20.08
C SER A 310 9.65 -0.79 20.91
N LEU A 311 10.91 -0.68 21.31
CA LEU A 311 11.58 -1.62 22.22
C LEU A 311 12.01 -0.86 23.48
N PHE A 312 11.14 -0.81 24.48
CA PHE A 312 11.41 -0.15 25.75
C PHE A 312 12.31 -1.00 26.66
N ASN A 313 12.13 -2.31 26.63
CA ASN A 313 12.93 -3.30 27.35
C ASN A 313 13.17 -4.55 26.50
N THR A 314 13.99 -5.48 26.98
CA THR A 314 14.35 -6.72 26.29
C THR A 314 13.16 -7.65 26.02
N HIS A 315 12.05 -7.52 26.75
CA HIS A 315 10.83 -8.30 26.60
C HIS A 315 9.87 -7.76 25.52
N GLY A 316 10.28 -6.71 24.76
CA GLY A 316 9.49 -6.17 23.68
C GLY A 316 8.38 -5.20 24.10
N HIS A 317 8.40 -4.69 25.32
CA HIS A 317 7.45 -3.66 25.72
C HIS A 317 7.69 -2.38 24.92
N SER A 318 6.65 -1.59 24.72
CA SER A 318 6.70 -0.33 23.99
C SER A 318 6.07 0.80 24.79
N ILE A 319 6.50 2.02 24.51
CA ILE A 319 5.85 3.23 25.01
C ILE A 319 5.61 4.19 23.85
N GLU A 320 4.41 4.76 23.82
CA GLU A 320 4.03 5.77 22.85
C GLU A 320 3.37 6.94 23.56
N THR A 321 3.79 8.16 23.24
CA THR A 321 3.15 9.38 23.70
C THR A 321 2.74 10.19 22.47
N SER A 322 1.46 10.54 22.38
CA SER A 322 0.91 11.36 21.30
C SER A 322 0.26 12.62 21.88
N THR A 323 0.51 13.75 21.24
CA THR A 323 -0.07 15.05 21.58
C THR A 323 -0.63 15.70 20.32
N GLU A 324 -1.83 16.25 20.43
CA GLU A 324 -2.45 17.05 19.39
C GLU A 324 -2.92 18.37 19.98
N LEU A 325 -2.58 19.46 19.32
CA LEU A 325 -2.98 20.81 19.68
C LEU A 325 -3.67 21.46 18.47
N SER A 326 -4.90 21.87 18.66
CA SER A 326 -5.65 22.71 17.70
C SER A 326 -6.46 23.78 18.43
N GLN A 327 -7.12 24.65 17.69
CA GLN A 327 -7.97 25.71 18.28
C GLN A 327 -9.14 25.12 19.05
N VAL A 328 -9.74 24.05 18.53
CA VAL A 328 -10.92 23.39 19.12
C VAL A 328 -10.54 22.24 20.06
N ARG A 329 -9.41 21.54 19.78
CA ARG A 329 -9.06 20.30 20.48
C ARG A 329 -7.61 20.30 20.95
N GLN A 330 -7.42 19.94 22.22
CA GLN A 330 -6.11 19.63 22.78
C GLN A 330 -6.18 18.24 23.39
N SER A 331 -5.21 17.37 23.08
CA SER A 331 -5.15 16.03 23.64
C SER A 331 -3.72 15.56 23.88
N ALA A 332 -3.57 14.74 24.88
CA ALA A 332 -2.32 14.02 25.18
C ALA A 332 -2.68 12.60 25.60
N THR A 333 -1.98 11.61 25.05
CA THR A 333 -2.20 10.19 25.39
C THR A 333 -0.86 9.50 25.54
N VAL A 334 -0.73 8.70 26.59
CA VAL A 334 0.40 7.80 26.82
C VAL A 334 -0.12 6.37 26.75
N ARG A 335 0.56 5.51 25.99
CA ARG A 335 0.28 4.08 25.88
C ARG A 335 1.52 3.29 26.24
N TYR A 336 1.38 2.32 27.11
CA TYR A 336 2.40 1.33 27.43
C TYR A 336 1.95 -0.02 26.91
N GLY A 337 2.67 -0.55 25.92
CA GLY A 337 2.33 -1.80 25.23
C GLY A 337 3.14 -2.98 25.77
N ILE A 338 2.49 -4.10 25.99
CA ILE A 338 3.04 -5.36 26.47
C ILE A 338 2.69 -6.45 25.46
N PRO A 339 3.68 -7.12 24.82
CA PRO A 339 3.42 -8.29 23.99
C PRO A 339 2.71 -9.38 24.80
N TRP A 340 1.59 -9.89 24.28
CA TRP A 340 0.86 -10.98 24.93
C TRP A 340 1.22 -12.34 24.32
N THR A 341 0.46 -12.84 23.37
CA THR A 341 0.78 -14.10 22.69
C THR A 341 1.69 -13.91 21.49
N HIS A 342 1.59 -12.74 20.82
CA HIS A 342 2.38 -12.40 19.65
C HIS A 342 2.80 -10.92 19.71
N PRO A 343 4.07 -10.59 19.47
CA PRO A 343 4.60 -9.23 19.68
C PRO A 343 3.90 -8.11 18.91
N ILE A 344 3.33 -8.41 17.75
CA ILE A 344 2.69 -7.43 16.87
C ILE A 344 1.17 -7.63 16.82
N ASN A 345 0.73 -8.89 16.83
CA ASN A 345 -0.64 -9.25 16.51
C ASN A 345 -1.54 -9.43 17.74
N ASP A 346 -0.95 -9.49 18.95
CA ASP A 346 -1.70 -9.65 20.19
C ASP A 346 -0.98 -8.94 21.33
N THR A 347 -1.41 -7.71 21.63
CA THR A 347 -0.76 -6.83 22.60
C THR A 347 -1.75 -6.35 23.65
N LEU A 348 -1.30 -6.31 24.90
CA LEU A 348 -2.01 -5.66 25.99
C LEU A 348 -1.45 -4.22 26.12
N GLN A 349 -2.33 -3.23 26.27
CA GLN A 349 -1.94 -1.82 26.38
C GLN A 349 -2.56 -1.21 27.63
N ILE A 350 -1.74 -0.50 28.38
CA ILE A 350 -2.18 0.38 29.47
C ILE A 350 -2.13 1.80 28.91
N LEU A 351 -3.23 2.53 29.00
CA LEU A 351 -3.33 3.88 28.48
C LEU A 351 -3.76 4.88 29.55
N ALA A 352 -3.23 6.09 29.44
CA ALA A 352 -3.69 7.27 30.13
C ALA A 352 -3.85 8.41 29.11
N GLY A 353 -4.95 9.10 29.12
CA GLY A 353 -5.25 10.16 28.17
C GLY A 353 -5.99 11.34 28.80
N PHE A 354 -5.73 12.51 28.22
CA PHE A 354 -6.47 13.73 28.50
C PHE A 354 -6.88 14.36 27.18
N LYS A 355 -8.13 14.84 27.11
CA LYS A 355 -8.67 15.55 25.96
C LYS A 355 -9.51 16.72 26.45
N ARG A 356 -9.19 17.93 25.96
CA ARG A 356 -10.05 19.10 26.06
C ARG A 356 -10.60 19.42 24.68
N GLU A 357 -11.89 19.69 24.59
CA GLU A 357 -12.55 20.09 23.36
C GLU A 357 -13.45 21.30 23.67
N ASN A 358 -13.29 22.36 22.87
CA ASN A 358 -14.10 23.58 22.97
C ASN A 358 -14.87 23.75 21.67
N ILE A 359 -16.16 23.50 21.69
CA ILE A 359 -17.03 23.55 20.51
C ILE A 359 -18.09 24.61 20.78
N ASP A 360 -18.06 25.67 19.98
CA ASP A 360 -19.03 26.74 20.05
C ASP A 360 -20.46 26.15 19.98
N SER A 361 -21.37 26.73 20.76
CA SER A 361 -22.77 26.27 20.92
C SER A 361 -22.97 24.83 21.43
N VAL A 362 -21.92 24.11 21.81
CA VAL A 362 -22.01 22.80 22.47
C VAL A 362 -21.52 22.89 23.92
N ALA A 363 -20.24 22.88 24.13
CA ALA A 363 -19.62 22.99 25.47
C ALA A 363 -18.09 23.03 25.38
N VAL A 364 -17.46 23.46 26.46
CA VAL A 364 -16.06 23.12 26.77
C VAL A 364 -16.07 21.83 27.59
N THR A 365 -15.50 20.76 27.02
CA THR A 365 -15.38 19.46 27.68
C THR A 365 -13.94 19.15 28.03
N ASN A 366 -13.70 18.57 29.21
CA ASN A 366 -12.42 17.99 29.61
C ASN A 366 -12.66 16.51 29.95
N ASN A 367 -11.96 15.63 29.28
CA ASN A 367 -12.08 14.19 29.47
C ASN A 367 -10.73 13.60 29.86
N THR A 368 -10.69 12.86 30.95
CA THR A 368 -9.53 12.10 31.43
C THR A 368 -9.87 10.61 31.36
N VAL A 369 -9.00 9.82 30.75
CA VAL A 369 -9.21 8.39 30.55
C VAL A 369 -8.02 7.60 31.08
N PHE A 370 -8.30 6.52 31.80
CA PHE A 370 -7.35 5.45 32.12
C PHE A 370 -7.93 4.13 31.60
N GLY A 371 -7.12 3.31 30.97
CA GLY A 371 -7.64 2.09 30.36
C GLY A 371 -6.63 0.96 30.25
N LEU A 372 -7.21 -0.23 30.16
CA LEU A 372 -6.55 -1.47 29.81
C LEU A 372 -7.19 -1.97 28.52
N GLU A 373 -6.40 -2.18 27.48
CA GLU A 373 -6.89 -2.60 26.17
C GLU A 373 -6.09 -3.81 25.68
N ARG A 374 -6.75 -4.79 25.10
CA ARG A 374 -6.11 -5.87 24.37
C ARG A 374 -6.42 -5.72 22.88
N GLN A 375 -5.39 -5.60 22.07
CA GLN A 375 -5.51 -5.49 20.63
C GLN A 375 -5.03 -6.79 19.96
N LYS A 376 -5.91 -7.38 19.14
CA LYS A 376 -5.64 -8.57 18.34
C LYS A 376 -5.79 -8.25 16.86
N LYS A 377 -4.76 -8.49 16.07
CA LYS A 377 -4.78 -8.38 14.61
C LYS A 377 -4.80 -9.77 13.99
N ARG A 378 -5.80 -10.06 13.15
CA ARG A 378 -5.92 -11.33 12.43
C ARG A 378 -5.28 -11.24 11.05
N ASP A 379 -4.89 -12.38 10.49
CA ASP A 379 -4.33 -12.47 9.11
C ASP A 379 -5.32 -11.96 8.05
N SER A 380 -6.62 -12.06 8.30
CA SER A 380 -7.69 -11.49 7.47
C SER A 380 -7.74 -9.95 7.45
N GLY A 381 -6.84 -9.29 8.21
CA GLY A 381 -6.75 -7.84 8.35
C GLY A 381 -7.72 -7.22 9.37
N TRP A 382 -8.57 -8.02 10.02
CA TRP A 382 -9.41 -7.55 11.11
C TRP A 382 -8.58 -7.28 12.37
N GLN A 383 -8.79 -6.12 12.97
CA GLN A 383 -8.29 -5.76 14.28
C GLN A 383 -9.44 -5.78 15.28
N ILE A 384 -9.26 -6.52 16.37
CA ILE A 384 -10.21 -6.62 17.48
C ILE A 384 -9.59 -5.90 18.67
N THR A 385 -10.35 -5.03 19.33
CA THR A 385 -9.94 -4.36 20.56
C THR A 385 -10.96 -4.64 21.65
N GLU A 386 -10.51 -5.28 22.71
CA GLU A 386 -11.24 -5.50 23.96
C GLU A 386 -10.70 -4.49 24.98
N ALA A 387 -11.52 -3.64 25.55
CA ALA A 387 -11.03 -2.61 26.45
C ALA A 387 -11.90 -2.46 27.69
N LEU A 388 -11.25 -2.07 28.78
CA LEU A 388 -11.89 -1.57 30.00
C LEU A 388 -11.30 -0.20 30.29
N ARG A 389 -12.11 0.84 30.18
CA ARG A 389 -11.71 2.23 30.37
C ARG A 389 -12.50 2.88 31.48
N TRP A 390 -11.82 3.57 32.37
CA TRP A 390 -12.45 4.55 33.25
C TRP A 390 -12.30 5.93 32.61
N SER A 391 -13.41 6.62 32.46
CA SER A 391 -13.51 7.94 31.82
C SER A 391 -14.14 8.92 32.79
N ARG A 392 -13.51 10.07 33.00
CA ARG A 392 -14.06 11.21 33.71
C ARG A 392 -14.20 12.38 32.77
N GLU A 393 -15.43 12.80 32.54
CA GLU A 393 -15.75 14.03 31.84
C GLU A 393 -16.19 15.12 32.80
N SER A 394 -15.70 16.34 32.59
CA SER A 394 -16.30 17.56 33.12
C SER A 394 -16.62 18.50 31.95
N TYR A 395 -17.78 19.16 32.00
CA TYR A 395 -18.17 20.10 30.96
C TYR A 395 -18.70 21.41 31.55
N SER A 396 -18.62 22.46 30.72
CA SER A 396 -19.18 23.77 30.96
C SER A 396 -19.80 24.29 29.66
N GLN A 397 -21.08 24.64 29.72
CA GLN A 397 -21.84 25.20 28.61
C GLN A 397 -21.95 26.72 28.72
N ASP A 398 -22.22 27.40 27.61
CA ASP A 398 -22.35 28.88 27.56
C ASP A 398 -23.52 29.41 28.39
N ASN A 399 -24.55 28.60 28.58
CA ASN A 399 -25.70 28.91 29.48
C ASN A 399 -25.34 28.87 30.98
N GLY A 400 -24.08 28.54 31.32
CA GLY A 400 -23.58 28.42 32.70
C GLY A 400 -23.81 27.05 33.34
N GLU A 401 -24.41 26.10 32.62
CA GLU A 401 -24.53 24.73 33.07
C GLU A 401 -23.16 24.04 33.13
N THR A 402 -22.89 23.37 34.22
CA THR A 402 -21.68 22.59 34.42
C THR A 402 -22.05 21.19 34.92
N GLY A 403 -21.30 20.22 34.51
CA GLY A 403 -21.49 18.85 34.98
C GLY A 403 -20.22 18.04 34.98
N ARG A 404 -20.31 16.92 35.64
CA ARG A 404 -19.28 15.90 35.72
C ARG A 404 -19.90 14.53 35.66
N SER A 405 -19.23 13.61 34.97
CA SER A 405 -19.64 12.21 34.90
C SER A 405 -18.40 11.30 34.94
N ASP A 406 -18.48 10.27 35.73
CA ASP A 406 -17.49 9.20 35.85
C ASP A 406 -18.12 7.91 35.28
N LEU A 407 -17.46 7.27 34.32
CA LEU A 407 -17.92 6.04 33.71
C LEU A 407 -16.81 4.98 33.68
N LEU A 408 -17.17 3.76 34.03
CA LEU A 408 -16.39 2.56 33.70
C LEU A 408 -16.99 1.93 32.44
N LEU A 409 -16.19 1.89 31.37
CA LEU A 409 -16.62 1.54 30.01
C LEU A 409 -15.92 0.27 29.52
N PRO A 410 -16.45 -0.93 29.80
CA PRO A 410 -16.12 -2.09 29.01
C PRO A 410 -16.54 -1.85 27.56
N SER A 411 -15.64 -2.16 26.62
CA SER A 411 -15.91 -1.97 25.21
C SER A 411 -15.32 -3.08 24.34
N TYR A 412 -15.98 -3.35 23.23
CA TYR A 412 -15.53 -4.25 22.19
C TYR A 412 -15.60 -3.54 20.85
N SER A 413 -14.51 -3.54 20.13
CA SER A 413 -14.49 -2.99 18.77
C SER A 413 -13.81 -3.93 17.80
N ILE A 414 -14.28 -3.92 16.55
CA ILE A 414 -13.70 -4.64 15.45
C ILE A 414 -13.60 -3.71 14.25
N SER A 415 -12.41 -3.63 13.65
CA SER A 415 -12.20 -2.77 12.50
C SER A 415 -11.30 -3.43 11.46
N ARG A 416 -11.44 -2.98 10.21
CA ARG A 416 -10.58 -3.40 9.11
C ARG A 416 -10.40 -2.27 8.12
N VAL A 417 -9.16 -2.13 7.61
CA VAL A 417 -8.82 -1.24 6.51
C VAL A 417 -8.12 -2.04 5.43
N ARG A 418 -8.60 -1.93 4.20
CA ARG A 418 -7.97 -2.53 3.01
C ARG A 418 -7.81 -1.45 1.96
N THR A 419 -6.61 -1.31 1.42
CA THR A 419 -6.30 -0.34 0.36
C THR A 419 -5.45 -0.99 -0.72
N LYS A 420 -5.65 -0.56 -1.97
CA LYS A 420 -4.80 -0.90 -3.12
C LYS A 420 -4.29 0.41 -3.74
N GLY A 421 -3.02 0.43 -4.11
CA GLY A 421 -2.34 1.63 -4.58
C GLY A 421 -1.58 2.36 -3.48
N SER A 422 -1.40 3.67 -3.60
CA SER A 422 -0.71 4.49 -2.60
C SER A 422 -1.49 4.54 -1.27
N LYS A 423 -0.79 4.57 -0.14
CA LYS A 423 -1.42 4.75 1.18
C LYS A 423 -2.06 6.14 1.35
N THR A 424 -1.51 7.15 0.70
CA THR A 424 -2.00 8.53 0.76
C THR A 424 -3.09 8.81 -0.27
N ASP A 425 -3.08 8.10 -1.40
CA ASP A 425 -4.05 8.23 -2.48
C ASP A 425 -4.42 6.85 -3.04
N PRO A 426 -5.23 6.06 -2.34
CA PRO A 426 -5.61 4.73 -2.77
C PRO A 426 -6.53 4.77 -4.00
N GLU A 427 -6.33 3.81 -4.91
CA GLU A 427 -7.20 3.61 -6.07
C GLU A 427 -8.46 2.84 -5.72
N LYS A 428 -8.35 1.94 -4.74
CA LYS A 428 -9.44 1.11 -4.25
C LYS A 428 -9.24 0.83 -2.78
N GLY A 429 -10.32 0.81 -2.02
CA GLY A 429 -10.24 0.43 -0.62
C GLY A 429 -11.59 0.41 0.09
N ASP A 430 -11.57 -0.18 1.27
CA ASP A 430 -12.67 -0.11 2.23
C ASP A 430 -12.13 0.01 3.66
N ARG A 431 -12.86 0.73 4.49
CA ARG A 431 -12.69 0.79 5.93
C ARG A 431 -14.01 0.47 6.59
N GLN A 432 -13.97 -0.43 7.56
CA GLN A 432 -15.13 -0.82 8.35
C GLN A 432 -14.75 -0.74 9.82
N SER A 433 -15.67 -0.22 10.65
CA SER A 433 -15.50 -0.14 12.10
C SER A 433 -16.84 -0.39 12.78
N TYR A 434 -16.82 -1.18 13.84
CA TYR A 434 -17.96 -1.52 14.67
C TYR A 434 -17.50 -1.44 16.12
N GLN A 435 -18.27 -0.76 16.97
CA GLN A 435 -17.93 -0.56 18.37
C GLN A 435 -19.18 -0.69 19.22
N VAL A 436 -19.03 -1.33 20.37
CA VAL A 436 -20.04 -1.39 21.43
C VAL A 436 -19.37 -1.00 22.74
N GLU A 437 -19.99 -0.12 23.46
CA GLU A 437 -19.59 0.32 24.81
C GLU A 437 -20.76 0.13 25.77
N PHE A 438 -20.43 -0.21 26.99
CA PHE A 438 -21.39 -0.43 28.07
C PHE A 438 -20.98 0.36 29.29
N ALA A 439 -21.96 0.92 30.01
CA ALA A 439 -21.77 1.46 31.35
C ALA A 439 -22.98 1.10 32.22
N SER A 440 -22.76 0.92 33.51
CA SER A 440 -23.81 0.68 34.46
C SER A 440 -23.55 1.35 35.79
N SER A 441 -24.57 1.97 36.34
CA SER A 441 -24.53 2.59 37.66
C SER A 441 -24.24 1.59 38.79
N SER A 442 -24.52 0.30 38.57
CA SER A 442 -24.11 -0.78 39.46
C SER A 442 -22.59 -1.12 39.35
N LEU A 443 -21.89 -0.61 38.35
CA LEU A 443 -20.47 -0.87 38.04
C LEU A 443 -19.65 0.42 38.00
N LEU A 444 -19.66 1.22 39.05
CA LEU A 444 -18.86 2.44 39.21
C LEU A 444 -19.08 3.49 38.08
N SER A 445 -20.29 3.60 37.56
CA SER A 445 -20.64 4.58 36.54
C SER A 445 -21.81 5.46 36.97
N ASP A 446 -21.83 6.73 36.56
CA ASP A 446 -22.90 7.68 36.87
C ASP A 446 -24.14 7.50 35.97
N ALA A 447 -23.98 6.75 34.85
CA ALA A 447 -25.05 6.49 33.90
C ALA A 447 -25.13 5.01 33.51
N ASP A 448 -26.35 4.56 33.17
CA ASP A 448 -26.59 3.27 32.52
C ASP A 448 -26.73 3.49 31.01
N LEU A 449 -25.88 2.87 30.21
CA LEU A 449 -25.94 2.98 28.76
C LEU A 449 -25.37 1.76 28.02
N VAL A 450 -25.89 1.55 26.83
CA VAL A 450 -25.25 0.75 25.77
C VAL A 450 -25.14 1.63 24.53
N ALA A 451 -23.91 1.93 24.12
CA ALA A 451 -23.65 2.69 22.92
C ALA A 451 -23.12 1.77 21.80
N VAL A 452 -23.74 1.83 20.63
CA VAL A 452 -23.33 1.10 19.44
C VAL A 452 -23.00 2.09 18.35
N GLN A 453 -21.85 1.94 17.73
CA GLN A 453 -21.44 2.78 16.60
C GLN A 453 -20.85 1.94 15.47
N MET A 454 -21.22 2.27 14.23
CA MET A 454 -20.76 1.60 13.02
C MET A 454 -20.32 2.65 12.00
N GLY A 455 -19.22 2.38 11.34
CA GLY A 455 -18.69 3.26 10.28
C GLY A 455 -18.22 2.45 9.08
N TRP A 456 -18.58 2.91 7.89
CA TRP A 456 -18.14 2.35 6.62
C TRP A 456 -17.60 3.45 5.73
N ARG A 457 -16.50 3.14 5.05
CA ARG A 457 -15.96 3.94 3.95
C ARG A 457 -15.59 2.99 2.82
N TRP A 458 -15.95 3.36 1.62
CA TRP A 458 -15.63 2.59 0.42
C TRP A 458 -15.19 3.52 -0.69
N LEU A 459 -14.17 3.11 -1.42
CA LEU A 459 -13.57 3.86 -2.51
C LEU A 459 -13.20 2.91 -3.64
N ASN A 460 -13.55 3.28 -4.87
CA ASN A 460 -13.12 2.55 -6.06
C ASN A 460 -12.91 3.51 -7.25
N THR A 461 -11.83 3.27 -8.00
CA THR A 461 -11.48 4.05 -9.19
C THR A 461 -11.73 3.22 -10.44
N TYR A 462 -12.52 3.73 -11.37
CA TYR A 462 -12.85 3.12 -12.65
C TYR A 462 -12.13 3.85 -13.78
N ALA A 463 -11.68 3.08 -14.79
CA ALA A 463 -10.99 3.60 -15.98
C ALA A 463 -9.85 4.59 -15.65
N ASN A 464 -9.20 4.43 -14.48
CA ASN A 464 -8.12 5.26 -13.95
C ASN A 464 -8.45 6.76 -13.81
N ARG A 465 -9.73 7.15 -13.95
CA ARG A 465 -10.18 8.55 -13.96
C ARG A 465 -11.38 8.84 -13.07
N HIS A 466 -12.26 7.88 -12.87
CA HIS A 466 -13.55 8.06 -12.21
C HIS A 466 -13.49 7.40 -10.84
N GLN A 467 -13.38 8.18 -9.77
CA GLN A 467 -13.34 7.66 -8.41
C GLN A 467 -14.69 7.90 -7.72
N LEU A 468 -15.25 6.85 -7.15
CA LEU A 468 -16.45 6.90 -6.32
C LEU A 468 -16.07 6.64 -4.86
N LEU A 469 -16.59 7.47 -3.97
CA LEU A 469 -16.44 7.34 -2.52
C LEU A 469 -17.83 7.28 -1.88
N PHE A 470 -17.99 6.33 -0.96
CA PHE A 470 -19.18 6.23 -0.11
C PHE A 470 -18.73 6.20 1.34
N ARG A 471 -19.48 6.91 2.19
CA ARG A 471 -19.31 6.92 3.63
C ARG A 471 -20.67 6.74 4.29
N ALA A 472 -20.71 5.96 5.36
CA ALA A 472 -21.86 5.83 6.23
C ALA A 472 -21.40 5.72 7.68
N ASP A 473 -21.98 6.52 8.57
CA ASP A 473 -21.76 6.49 10.00
C ASP A 473 -23.14 6.39 10.67
N VAL A 474 -23.32 5.37 11.50
CA VAL A 474 -24.58 5.07 12.21
C VAL A 474 -24.28 4.79 13.66
N GLY A 475 -25.09 5.29 14.57
CA GLY A 475 -24.93 5.02 15.99
C GLY A 475 -26.24 5.10 16.75
N THR A 476 -26.30 4.41 17.89
CA THR A 476 -27.40 4.49 18.84
C THR A 476 -26.90 4.34 20.27
N ILE A 477 -27.49 5.08 21.19
CA ILE A 477 -27.28 4.99 22.63
C ILE A 477 -28.60 4.62 23.27
N LEU A 478 -28.63 3.47 23.90
CA LEU A 478 -29.72 3.04 24.76
C LEU A 478 -29.38 3.40 26.21
N SER A 479 -30.16 4.25 26.84
CA SER A 479 -29.94 4.68 28.21
C SER A 479 -31.29 4.81 28.96
N SER A 480 -31.29 4.52 30.24
CA SER A 480 -32.46 4.73 31.10
C SER A 480 -32.68 6.23 31.41
N ASP A 481 -31.63 7.03 31.42
CA ASP A 481 -31.63 8.48 31.62
C ASP A 481 -30.54 9.14 30.74
N PHE A 482 -30.96 9.60 29.58
CA PHE A 482 -30.07 10.18 28.59
C PHE A 482 -29.37 11.46 29.09
N ASN A 483 -29.95 12.19 30.02
CA ASN A 483 -29.36 13.41 30.58
C ASN A 483 -28.06 13.12 31.35
N LYS A 484 -27.93 11.92 31.92
CA LYS A 484 -26.71 11.47 32.60
C LYS A 484 -25.60 10.99 31.65
N VAL A 485 -25.91 10.77 30.37
CA VAL A 485 -24.90 10.37 29.37
C VAL A 485 -23.96 11.55 29.11
N PRO A 486 -22.61 11.39 29.26
CA PRO A 486 -21.66 12.45 29.02
C PRO A 486 -21.72 12.99 27.59
N LEU A 487 -21.43 14.28 27.39
CA LEU A 487 -21.48 14.96 26.10
C LEU A 487 -20.53 14.33 25.08
N ASN A 488 -19.38 13.80 25.50
CA ASN A 488 -18.39 13.16 24.62
C ASN A 488 -18.83 11.81 24.05
N ILE A 489 -19.86 11.19 24.64
CA ILE A 489 -20.44 9.92 24.15
C ILE A 489 -21.63 10.18 23.23
N ARG A 490 -22.38 11.29 23.45
CA ARG A 490 -23.54 11.65 22.63
C ARG A 490 -23.16 11.87 21.17
N PHE A 491 -24.11 11.67 20.28
CA PHE A 491 -23.91 11.86 18.87
C PHE A 491 -24.19 13.28 18.40
N TYR A 492 -23.41 13.70 17.39
CA TYR A 492 -23.53 14.97 16.70
C TYR A 492 -23.25 14.75 15.21
N ALA A 493 -23.89 15.53 14.34
CA ALA A 493 -23.60 15.55 12.92
C ALA A 493 -23.29 17.00 12.46
N GLY A 494 -22.85 17.16 11.20
CA GLY A 494 -22.37 18.42 10.61
C GLY A 494 -20.83 18.53 10.59
N GLY A 495 -20.30 19.25 9.63
CA GLY A 495 -18.87 19.50 9.44
C GLY A 495 -18.22 18.72 8.30
N ASP A 496 -16.91 18.91 8.13
CA ASP A 496 -16.09 18.44 6.99
C ASP A 496 -16.15 16.93 6.75
N GLN A 497 -16.30 16.15 7.81
CA GLN A 497 -16.31 14.69 7.78
C GLN A 497 -17.67 14.08 8.15
N SER A 498 -18.73 14.87 8.16
CA SER A 498 -20.10 14.43 8.46
C SER A 498 -21.03 14.91 7.35
N VAL A 499 -21.80 15.95 7.57
CA VAL A 499 -22.70 16.57 6.59
C VAL A 499 -22.14 17.95 6.26
N ARG A 500 -21.52 18.08 5.09
CA ARG A 500 -20.96 19.36 4.61
C ARG A 500 -22.08 20.33 4.28
N GLY A 501 -21.82 21.63 4.42
CA GLY A 501 -22.84 22.69 4.34
C GLY A 501 -23.42 23.09 5.70
N TYR A 502 -23.09 22.36 6.76
CA TYR A 502 -23.46 22.65 8.15
C TYR A 502 -22.21 22.78 9.03
N ASP A 503 -22.32 23.56 10.12
CA ASP A 503 -21.22 23.74 11.08
C ASP A 503 -20.84 22.44 11.78
N TYR A 504 -19.62 22.38 12.27
CA TYR A 504 -19.10 21.27 13.01
C TYR A 504 -19.97 20.95 14.22
N LYS A 505 -20.50 19.73 14.32
CA LYS A 505 -21.36 19.22 15.39
C LYS A 505 -22.68 20.02 15.60
N SER A 506 -23.13 20.80 14.62
CA SER A 506 -24.31 21.66 14.76
C SER A 506 -25.65 20.95 14.57
N LEU A 507 -25.64 19.81 13.88
CA LEU A 507 -26.82 19.00 13.61
C LEU A 507 -27.06 18.03 14.78
N SER A 508 -27.92 18.46 15.69
CA SER A 508 -28.33 17.73 16.89
C SER A 508 -29.50 18.46 17.54
N PRO A 509 -30.30 17.84 18.40
CA PRO A 509 -31.30 18.50 19.20
C PRO A 509 -30.75 19.68 19.99
N ARG A 510 -31.60 20.68 20.23
CA ARG A 510 -31.27 21.86 21.03
C ARG A 510 -32.22 21.97 22.21
N ASP A 511 -31.70 22.47 23.30
CA ASP A 511 -32.52 22.80 24.46
C ASP A 511 -33.31 24.13 24.25
N ALA A 512 -34.09 24.50 25.25
CA ALA A 512 -34.91 25.73 25.22
C ALA A 512 -34.06 27.01 25.12
N THR A 513 -32.78 26.97 25.46
CA THR A 513 -31.84 28.09 25.36
C THR A 513 -31.14 28.16 24.00
N GLY A 514 -31.38 27.16 23.12
CA GLY A 514 -30.71 27.04 21.80
C GLY A 514 -29.37 26.30 21.85
N GLN A 515 -28.95 25.80 23.02
CA GLN A 515 -27.71 25.03 23.20
C GLN A 515 -27.84 23.65 22.58
N VAL A 516 -26.80 23.21 21.85
CA VAL A 516 -26.77 21.86 21.26
C VAL A 516 -26.53 20.82 22.35
N THR A 517 -27.42 19.85 22.47
CA THR A 517 -27.41 18.86 23.56
C THR A 517 -26.75 17.53 23.22
N GLY A 518 -26.51 17.25 21.93
CA GLY A 518 -26.19 15.90 21.48
C GLY A 518 -27.40 14.99 21.45
N ALA A 519 -27.34 13.90 20.71
CA ALA A 519 -28.44 12.99 20.46
C ALA A 519 -28.10 11.54 20.82
N SER A 520 -29.16 10.74 20.99
CA SER A 520 -29.05 9.30 21.23
C SER A 520 -28.82 8.49 19.95
N ASN A 521 -29.16 9.05 18.79
CA ASN A 521 -29.01 8.37 17.50
C ASN A 521 -28.20 9.23 16.51
N LEU A 522 -27.50 8.54 15.60
CA LEU A 522 -26.76 9.14 14.49
C LEU A 522 -27.05 8.38 13.21
N ALA A 523 -27.32 9.10 12.14
CA ALA A 523 -27.28 8.56 10.78
C ALA A 523 -26.68 9.60 9.86
N ALA A 524 -25.56 9.28 9.21
CA ALA A 524 -24.91 10.15 8.24
C ALA A 524 -24.38 9.31 7.08
N VAL A 525 -24.70 9.71 5.86
CA VAL A 525 -24.26 9.06 4.63
C VAL A 525 -23.70 10.11 3.66
N SER A 526 -22.73 9.73 2.86
CA SER A 526 -22.12 10.58 1.86
C SER A 526 -21.83 9.79 0.59
N ALA A 527 -22.15 10.37 -0.56
CA ALA A 527 -21.74 9.89 -1.87
C ALA A 527 -20.94 10.99 -2.57
N GLU A 528 -19.73 10.68 -2.99
CA GLU A 528 -18.82 11.61 -3.64
C GLU A 528 -18.29 10.98 -4.93
N TYR A 529 -18.25 11.78 -5.98
CA TYR A 529 -17.66 11.44 -7.27
C TYR A 529 -16.53 12.39 -7.59
N ASP A 530 -15.33 11.83 -7.79
CA ASP A 530 -14.13 12.56 -8.15
C ASP A 530 -13.73 12.24 -9.60
N PHE A 531 -13.57 13.28 -10.42
CA PHE A 531 -13.05 13.18 -11.78
C PHE A 531 -11.60 13.61 -11.84
N LYS A 532 -10.70 12.71 -12.22
CA LYS A 532 -9.26 12.96 -12.32
C LYS A 532 -8.93 13.78 -13.56
N LEU A 533 -8.59 15.05 -13.39
CA LEU A 533 -8.12 15.94 -14.44
C LEU A 533 -6.67 15.65 -14.83
N THR A 534 -5.81 15.52 -13.83
CA THR A 534 -4.37 15.22 -13.97
C THR A 534 -3.96 14.19 -12.94
N SER A 535 -2.68 13.82 -12.90
CA SER A 535 -2.15 12.94 -11.85
C SER A 535 -2.28 13.53 -10.43
N LYS A 536 -2.40 14.85 -10.30
CA LYS A 536 -2.43 15.58 -9.02
C LYS A 536 -3.75 16.25 -8.71
N TRP A 537 -4.61 16.48 -9.69
CA TRP A 537 -5.83 17.26 -9.53
C TRP A 537 -7.08 16.48 -9.89
N ARG A 538 -8.12 16.60 -9.05
CA ARG A 538 -9.47 16.05 -9.29
C ARG A 538 -10.51 17.11 -9.03
N LEU A 539 -11.60 17.05 -9.77
CA LEU A 539 -12.86 17.74 -9.47
C LEU A 539 -13.78 16.78 -8.76
N ALA A 540 -14.41 17.25 -7.71
CA ALA A 540 -15.35 16.47 -6.89
C ALA A 540 -16.74 17.08 -6.95
N THR A 541 -17.74 16.22 -6.88
CA THR A 541 -19.13 16.57 -6.56
C THR A 541 -19.66 15.58 -5.54
N PHE A 542 -20.49 16.03 -4.61
CA PHE A 542 -20.95 15.20 -3.53
C PHE A 542 -22.35 15.60 -3.02
N VAL A 543 -22.98 14.62 -2.41
CA VAL A 543 -24.20 14.79 -1.62
C VAL A 543 -24.01 14.06 -0.31
N ASP A 544 -24.25 14.76 0.78
CA ASP A 544 -24.25 14.26 2.15
C ASP A 544 -25.68 14.32 2.71
N ALA A 545 -26.10 13.32 3.46
CA ALA A 545 -27.37 13.33 4.17
C ALA A 545 -27.17 12.76 5.56
N GLY A 546 -27.65 13.44 6.59
CA GLY A 546 -27.49 12.94 7.95
C GLY A 546 -28.05 13.89 9.01
N ASN A 547 -28.18 13.34 10.20
CA ASN A 547 -28.55 14.07 11.41
C ASN A 547 -28.14 13.27 12.66
N ALA A 548 -27.98 13.94 13.76
CA ALA A 548 -28.04 13.33 15.08
C ALA A 548 -29.42 13.66 15.69
N PHE A 549 -30.15 12.66 16.15
CA PHE A 549 -31.59 12.79 16.49
C PHE A 549 -31.98 11.89 17.66
N ASP A 550 -33.01 12.32 18.39
CA ASP A 550 -33.64 11.51 19.42
C ASP A 550 -34.93 10.87 18.90
N ALA A 551 -35.67 11.57 18.05
CA ALA A 551 -36.90 11.07 17.42
C ALA A 551 -36.70 10.95 15.90
N THR A 552 -37.29 9.93 15.28
CA THR A 552 -37.27 9.73 13.83
C THR A 552 -37.95 10.86 13.05
N SER A 553 -38.79 11.67 13.71
CA SER A 553 -39.43 12.86 13.14
C SER A 553 -38.47 14.01 12.85
N ASP A 554 -37.24 14.00 13.41
CA ASP A 554 -36.28 15.09 13.27
C ASP A 554 -35.69 15.21 11.85
N GLY A 555 -35.90 14.17 11.02
CA GLY A 555 -35.53 14.15 9.61
C GLY A 555 -34.03 14.20 9.37
N LEU A 556 -33.60 13.78 8.18
CA LEU A 556 -32.23 13.93 7.74
C LEU A 556 -32.03 15.31 7.12
N LYS A 557 -30.88 15.91 7.35
CA LYS A 557 -30.44 17.15 6.71
C LYS A 557 -29.56 16.83 5.52
N ILE A 558 -29.75 17.54 4.42
CA ILE A 558 -29.04 17.31 3.16
C ILE A 558 -28.08 18.44 2.90
N GLY A 559 -26.83 18.09 2.58
CA GLY A 559 -25.81 19.00 2.10
C GLY A 559 -25.29 18.55 0.75
N ALA A 560 -25.11 19.47 -0.17
CA ALA A 560 -24.54 19.19 -1.48
C ALA A 560 -23.48 20.21 -1.85
N GLY A 561 -22.54 19.80 -2.69
CA GLY A 561 -21.47 20.71 -3.06
C GLY A 561 -20.56 20.17 -4.15
N VAL A 562 -19.59 21.02 -4.48
CA VAL A 562 -18.51 20.75 -5.41
C VAL A 562 -17.17 21.08 -4.78
N GLY A 563 -16.12 20.45 -5.25
CA GLY A 563 -14.80 20.70 -4.68
C GLY A 563 -13.65 20.31 -5.58
N VAL A 564 -12.47 20.61 -5.08
CA VAL A 564 -11.19 20.29 -5.73
C VAL A 564 -10.37 19.42 -4.78
N ARG A 565 -9.70 18.43 -5.35
CA ARG A 565 -8.78 17.53 -4.66
C ARG A 565 -7.39 17.74 -5.24
N TRP A 566 -6.44 18.05 -4.40
CA TRP A 566 -5.04 18.15 -4.77
C TRP A 566 -4.23 17.10 -4.03
N ILE A 567 -3.62 16.21 -4.81
CA ILE A 567 -2.71 15.17 -4.28
C ILE A 567 -1.33 15.83 -4.13
N SER A 568 -1.10 16.36 -2.94
CA SER A 568 0.17 17.01 -2.60
C SER A 568 1.22 15.98 -2.14
N PRO A 569 2.52 16.34 -2.14
CA PRO A 569 3.58 15.48 -1.59
C PRO A 569 3.39 15.09 -0.13
N VAL A 570 2.65 15.91 0.64
CA VAL A 570 2.39 15.68 2.08
C VAL A 570 1.02 15.04 2.35
N GLY A 571 0.25 14.74 1.30
CA GLY A 571 -1.05 14.10 1.39
C GLY A 571 -2.15 14.83 0.61
N PRO A 572 -3.33 14.23 0.47
CA PRO A 572 -4.44 14.83 -0.26
C PRO A 572 -5.03 16.03 0.50
N ILE A 573 -5.22 17.12 -0.23
CA ILE A 573 -5.87 18.34 0.22
C ILE A 573 -7.21 18.44 -0.49
N ARG A 574 -8.28 18.74 0.26
CA ARG A 574 -9.64 18.88 -0.20
C ARG A 574 -10.14 20.27 0.11
N LEU A 575 -10.71 20.91 -0.89
CA LEU A 575 -11.39 22.21 -0.77
C LEU A 575 -12.78 22.05 -1.38
N ASP A 576 -13.81 22.19 -0.57
CA ASP A 576 -15.20 22.02 -0.96
C ASP A 576 -15.98 23.33 -0.72
N ILE A 577 -16.94 23.60 -1.59
CA ILE A 577 -18.01 24.57 -1.38
C ILE A 577 -19.30 23.76 -1.29
N ALA A 578 -19.95 23.81 -0.15
CA ALA A 578 -21.16 23.07 0.16
C ALA A 578 -22.26 23.95 0.72
N GLN A 579 -23.49 23.58 0.44
CA GLN A 579 -24.68 24.25 0.97
C GLN A 579 -25.61 23.23 1.63
N GLY A 580 -26.12 23.55 2.81
CA GLY A 580 -27.24 22.84 3.42
C GLY A 580 -28.53 23.16 2.66
N LEU A 581 -29.22 22.14 2.18
CA LEU A 581 -30.41 22.32 1.33
C LEU A 581 -31.71 22.46 2.11
N ASP A 582 -31.69 22.18 3.40
CA ASP A 582 -32.87 22.23 4.28
C ASP A 582 -33.09 23.64 4.88
N ASP A 583 -32.17 24.55 4.69
CA ASP A 583 -32.29 25.94 5.10
C ASP A 583 -32.17 26.86 3.86
N ALA A 584 -33.31 27.41 3.46
CA ALA A 584 -33.38 28.30 2.27
C ALA A 584 -32.52 29.56 2.41
N ASN A 585 -32.15 29.96 3.62
CA ASN A 585 -31.32 31.13 3.91
C ASN A 585 -29.86 30.77 4.20
N ALA A 586 -29.49 29.48 4.17
CA ALA A 586 -28.12 29.06 4.42
C ALA A 586 -27.19 29.57 3.32
N SER A 587 -26.13 30.24 3.71
CA SER A 587 -25.05 30.60 2.79
C SER A 587 -24.16 29.41 2.50
N PRO A 588 -23.61 29.28 1.27
CA PRO A 588 -22.61 28.27 0.98
C PRO A 588 -21.42 28.36 1.94
N ARG A 589 -20.92 27.21 2.38
CA ARG A 589 -19.78 27.10 3.29
C ARG A 589 -18.58 26.52 2.60
N ILE A 590 -17.42 27.02 2.98
CA ILE A 590 -16.14 26.48 2.52
C ILE A 590 -15.68 25.46 3.54
N HIS A 591 -15.38 24.25 3.05
CA HIS A 591 -14.80 23.17 3.81
C HIS A 591 -13.40 22.87 3.30
N PHE A 592 -12.43 22.91 4.18
CA PHE A 592 -11.04 22.58 3.88
C PHE A 592 -10.58 21.44 4.79
N PHE A 593 -10.02 20.42 4.21
CA PHE A 593 -9.51 19.28 4.94
C PHE A 593 -8.22 18.72 4.31
N MET A 594 -7.23 18.40 5.14
CA MET A 594 -6.00 17.73 4.73
C MET A 594 -5.95 16.35 5.37
N GLY A 595 -5.90 15.30 4.54
CA GLY A 595 -5.81 13.91 4.99
C GLY A 595 -6.37 12.90 3.98
N PRO A 596 -6.10 11.59 4.18
CA PRO A 596 -6.55 10.52 3.28
C PRO A 596 -8.08 10.39 3.26
N ALA A 597 -8.59 9.76 2.19
CA ALA A 597 -10.03 9.53 2.00
C ALA A 597 -10.58 8.36 2.84
N ILE A 598 -9.71 7.40 3.19
CA ILE A 598 -10.04 6.16 3.92
C ILE A 598 -9.11 6.00 5.11
#